data_cb85d82f893075b0c6dc292fdbad6bd2
#
_entry.id   cb85d82f893075b0c6dc292fdbad6bd2
#
_cell.length_a   1.000
_cell.length_b   1.000
_cell.length_c   1.000
_cell.angle_alpha   90.00
_cell.angle_beta   90.00
_cell.angle_gamma   90.00
#
_symmetry.space_group_name_H-M   'P 1'
#
loop_
_entity.id
_entity.type
_entity.pdbx_description
1 polymer ?
#
loop_
_entity_poly.entity_id
_entity_poly.type
_entity_poly.pdbx_seq_one_letter_code
_entity_poly.pdbx_strand_id
1 'polypeptide(L)'
;MNERSVSVNGISIYSLTNPNLRSFCLSLYVRAGSIFEDSSNNGISHIFEHVVFRNLKDKYENFYELIATHGLSLRGCTYKKFVRFTIDGPRHEFDFAVGILCSLFDKIKLTSHDFNSEKDRIKAEIREKDERNSLDFYFDGIVWRNSEAKRTVLGYCKTIDRVSVKRINEFRRKVLSAGNCFVYATGNISDKNLDALNKKISELDISQSNPGFTNTVTVNNEFFHREKKIWIKNNYWHYIQIGFDVDCSKYPGGVYDLLYALLFNGDKALVYNYLSEDNPIIYSYDSTFEQYDNIGNINFFFEVNPNKLEDAFKTVVDLLNAVKDGRFNFEATLNFEIFNSEMNLDNPDNLNWNMAYYNHILKTQPIDYSDEFYGRFRVTKEQIIDAAKYIFRRCNMTVAVKGDRKKINAEAIEKILESLD
;
A
#
# COMPACT_ATOMS: atom_id res chain seq x y z
N MET A 1 -16.14 -15.84 11.39
CA MET A 1 -16.44 -15.74 9.93
C MET A 1 -15.43 -16.61 9.20
N ASN A 2 -15.85 -17.42 8.22
CA ASN A 2 -14.93 -18.29 7.49
C ASN A 2 -14.83 -17.81 6.04
N GLU A 3 -13.61 -17.68 5.54
CA GLU A 3 -13.34 -17.38 4.13
C GLU A 3 -13.80 -18.56 3.27
N ARG A 4 -14.59 -18.28 2.23
CA ARG A 4 -14.95 -19.26 1.19
C ARG A 4 -14.18 -18.93 -0.07
N SER A 5 -13.82 -19.95 -0.84
CA SER A 5 -13.15 -19.76 -2.13
C SER A 5 -13.72 -20.69 -3.19
N VAL A 6 -13.81 -20.19 -4.41
CA VAL A 6 -14.15 -20.98 -5.60
C VAL A 6 -13.30 -20.47 -6.78
N SER A 7 -12.96 -21.36 -7.70
CA SER A 7 -12.29 -20.97 -8.95
C SER A 7 -13.27 -21.08 -10.11
N VAL A 8 -13.49 -19.98 -10.79
CA VAL A 8 -14.41 -19.88 -11.95
C VAL A 8 -13.65 -19.26 -13.11
N ASN A 9 -13.63 -19.94 -14.26
CA ASN A 9 -12.96 -19.49 -15.46
C ASN A 9 -11.47 -19.10 -15.23
N GLY A 10 -10.81 -19.81 -14.28
CA GLY A 10 -9.42 -19.54 -13.89
C GLY A 10 -9.20 -18.31 -13.01
N ILE A 11 -10.28 -17.64 -12.57
CA ILE A 11 -10.25 -16.57 -11.57
C ILE A 11 -10.65 -17.16 -10.22
N SER A 12 -9.82 -16.92 -9.21
CA SER A 12 -10.18 -17.24 -7.81
C SER A 12 -11.14 -16.18 -7.28
N ILE A 13 -12.25 -16.61 -6.71
CA ILE A 13 -13.24 -15.76 -6.06
C ILE A 13 -13.22 -16.11 -4.57
N TYR A 14 -12.86 -15.16 -3.74
CA TYR A 14 -12.88 -15.27 -2.29
C TYR A 14 -14.05 -14.48 -1.73
N SER A 15 -14.64 -14.97 -0.66
CA SER A 15 -15.72 -14.25 0.02
C SER A 15 -15.68 -14.44 1.53
N LEU A 16 -15.97 -13.36 2.24
CA LEU A 16 -16.14 -13.34 3.69
C LEU A 16 -17.43 -12.58 4.02
N THR A 17 -18.49 -13.31 4.34
CA THR A 17 -19.83 -12.76 4.46
C THR A 17 -20.24 -12.49 5.91
N ASN A 18 -20.84 -11.33 6.14
CA ASN A 18 -21.43 -10.93 7.41
C ASN A 18 -22.87 -10.43 7.20
N PRO A 19 -23.91 -11.21 7.50
CA PRO A 19 -25.31 -10.84 7.24
C PRO A 19 -25.80 -9.68 8.11
N ASN A 20 -25.07 -9.30 9.15
CA ASN A 20 -25.43 -8.19 10.03
C ASN A 20 -25.08 -6.82 9.43
N LEU A 21 -24.21 -6.77 8.44
CA LEU A 21 -23.85 -5.54 7.75
C LEU A 21 -24.96 -5.12 6.76
N ARG A 22 -24.96 -3.85 6.36
CA ARG A 22 -25.91 -3.30 5.38
C ARG A 22 -25.27 -3.03 4.02
N SER A 23 -23.96 -3.16 3.95
CA SER A 23 -23.14 -2.86 2.78
C SER A 23 -22.27 -4.06 2.40
N PHE A 24 -21.67 -3.93 1.22
CA PHE A 24 -20.66 -4.85 0.72
C PHE A 24 -19.46 -4.07 0.19
N CYS A 25 -18.33 -4.76 0.06
CA CYS A 25 -17.20 -4.37 -0.75
C CYS A 25 -16.87 -5.52 -1.73
N LEU A 26 -16.78 -5.20 -3.00
CA LEU A 26 -16.43 -6.11 -4.09
C LEU A 26 -15.19 -5.59 -4.79
N SER A 27 -14.07 -6.31 -4.72
CA SER A 27 -12.81 -5.88 -5.30
C SER A 27 -12.25 -6.86 -6.31
N LEU A 28 -11.69 -6.34 -7.40
CA LEU A 28 -10.85 -7.07 -8.35
C LEU A 28 -9.40 -6.69 -8.06
N TYR A 29 -8.59 -7.68 -7.74
CA TYR A 29 -7.15 -7.55 -7.58
C TYR A 29 -6.45 -8.12 -8.81
N VAL A 30 -5.61 -7.32 -9.43
CA VAL A 30 -4.88 -7.69 -10.65
C VAL A 30 -3.39 -7.65 -10.36
N ARG A 31 -2.69 -8.75 -10.54
CA ARG A 31 -1.23 -8.78 -10.42
C ARG A 31 -0.62 -7.99 -11.58
N ALA A 32 -0.30 -6.75 -11.28
CA ALA A 32 0.28 -5.73 -12.14
C ALA A 32 1.00 -4.72 -11.23
N GLY A 33 1.49 -3.61 -11.75
CA GLY A 33 2.16 -2.59 -10.95
C GLY A 33 3.62 -2.43 -11.32
N SER A 34 4.25 -1.39 -10.78
CA SER A 34 5.56 -0.93 -11.23
C SER A 34 6.69 -1.95 -11.08
N ILE A 35 6.59 -2.89 -10.16
CA ILE A 35 7.57 -3.99 -9.99
C ILE A 35 7.63 -4.89 -11.23
N PHE A 36 6.51 -5.11 -11.92
CA PHE A 36 6.41 -5.98 -13.09
C PHE A 36 6.66 -5.23 -14.41
N GLU A 37 7.00 -3.97 -14.34
CA GLU A 37 7.28 -3.11 -15.47
C GLU A 37 8.79 -3.00 -15.74
N ASP A 38 9.15 -2.44 -16.89
CA ASP A 38 10.53 -2.14 -17.26
C ASP A 38 10.72 -0.66 -17.61
N SER A 39 11.94 -0.24 -17.90
CA SER A 39 12.26 1.15 -18.24
C SER A 39 11.57 1.68 -19.50
N SER A 40 11.03 0.78 -20.35
CA SER A 40 10.33 1.17 -21.58
C SER A 40 8.82 1.36 -21.40
N ASN A 41 8.25 0.81 -20.32
CA ASN A 41 6.81 0.78 -20.08
C ASN A 41 6.38 1.20 -18.68
N ASN A 42 7.30 1.72 -17.85
CA ASN A 42 6.97 2.14 -16.49
C ASN A 42 5.81 3.14 -16.48
N GLY A 43 4.80 2.86 -15.64
CA GLY A 43 3.53 3.56 -15.56
C GLY A 43 2.39 2.94 -16.39
N ILE A 44 2.62 1.82 -17.10
CA ILE A 44 1.56 1.18 -17.91
C ILE A 44 0.43 0.63 -17.04
N SER A 45 0.71 0.15 -15.82
CA SER A 45 -0.30 -0.30 -14.87
C SER A 45 -1.20 0.85 -14.40
N HIS A 46 -0.64 2.03 -14.19
CA HIS A 46 -1.37 3.22 -13.81
C HIS A 46 -2.22 3.76 -14.99
N ILE A 47 -1.66 3.81 -16.21
CA ILE A 47 -2.46 4.11 -17.41
C ILE A 47 -3.62 3.11 -17.53
N PHE A 48 -3.36 1.82 -17.32
CA PHE A 48 -4.41 0.79 -17.40
C PHE A 48 -5.57 1.08 -16.45
N GLU A 49 -5.28 1.43 -15.21
CA GLU A 49 -6.30 1.82 -14.24
C GLU A 49 -7.15 2.99 -14.74
N HIS A 50 -6.53 4.10 -15.18
CA HIS A 50 -7.22 5.28 -15.70
C HIS A 50 -8.10 4.98 -16.93
N VAL A 51 -7.56 4.24 -17.89
CA VAL A 51 -8.29 3.99 -19.15
C VAL A 51 -9.42 2.99 -19.00
N VAL A 52 -9.35 2.10 -18.00
CA VAL A 52 -10.47 1.20 -17.65
C VAL A 52 -11.66 2.02 -17.16
N PHE A 53 -11.45 2.99 -16.26
CA PHE A 53 -12.51 3.90 -15.82
C PHE A 53 -13.06 4.76 -16.96
N ARG A 54 -12.19 5.27 -17.82
CA ARG A 54 -12.63 6.03 -18.99
C ARG A 54 -13.48 5.18 -19.93
N ASN A 55 -13.10 3.91 -20.14
CA ASN A 55 -13.85 2.98 -20.98
C ASN A 55 -15.24 2.65 -20.39
N LEU A 56 -15.37 2.56 -19.05
CA LEU A 56 -16.66 2.44 -18.37
C LEU A 56 -17.54 3.66 -18.60
N LYS A 57 -16.96 4.87 -18.47
CA LYS A 57 -17.66 6.13 -18.73
C LYS A 57 -18.19 6.23 -20.17
N ASP A 58 -17.45 5.71 -21.13
CA ASP A 58 -17.89 5.71 -22.53
C ASP A 58 -18.94 4.62 -22.82
N LYS A 59 -18.95 3.53 -22.03
CA LYS A 59 -19.90 2.42 -22.15
C LYS A 59 -21.27 2.75 -21.55
N TYR A 60 -21.30 3.47 -20.44
CA TYR A 60 -22.52 3.79 -19.70
C TYR A 60 -22.82 5.28 -19.79
N GLU A 61 -23.99 5.60 -20.32
CA GLU A 61 -24.46 6.98 -20.37
C GLU A 61 -24.57 7.56 -18.95
N ASN A 62 -24.08 8.77 -18.75
CA ASN A 62 -24.06 9.45 -17.43
C ASN A 62 -23.49 8.59 -16.29
N PHE A 63 -22.38 7.90 -16.56
CA PHE A 63 -21.80 6.87 -15.70
C PHE A 63 -21.73 7.27 -14.22
N TYR A 64 -21.25 8.46 -13.90
CA TYR A 64 -21.12 8.88 -12.48
C TYR A 64 -22.48 9.09 -11.82
N GLU A 65 -23.47 9.60 -12.55
CA GLU A 65 -24.83 9.74 -12.05
C GLU A 65 -25.49 8.37 -11.86
N LEU A 66 -25.25 7.44 -12.78
CA LEU A 66 -25.69 6.05 -12.68
C LEU A 66 -25.13 5.39 -11.41
N ILE A 67 -23.82 5.49 -11.16
CA ILE A 67 -23.17 4.95 -9.96
C ILE A 67 -23.75 5.59 -8.69
N ALA A 68 -23.94 6.90 -8.67
CA ALA A 68 -24.53 7.63 -7.55
C ALA A 68 -25.98 7.22 -7.29
N THR A 69 -26.79 7.01 -8.34
CA THR A 69 -28.21 6.59 -8.24
C THR A 69 -28.34 5.22 -7.55
N HIS A 70 -27.36 4.32 -7.77
CA HIS A 70 -27.28 3.02 -7.10
C HIS A 70 -26.56 3.09 -5.74
N GLY A 71 -26.17 4.29 -5.28
CA GLY A 71 -25.46 4.46 -4.01
C GLY A 71 -24.10 3.74 -3.97
N LEU A 72 -23.48 3.53 -5.14
CA LEU A 72 -22.19 2.86 -5.24
C LEU A 72 -21.05 3.86 -5.18
N SER A 73 -19.90 3.38 -4.71
CA SER A 73 -18.60 4.04 -4.84
C SER A 73 -17.69 3.13 -5.66
N LEU A 74 -17.03 3.69 -6.65
CA LEU A 74 -16.08 2.96 -7.50
C LEU A 74 -14.71 3.65 -7.44
N ARG A 75 -13.69 2.89 -7.07
CA ARG A 75 -12.31 3.37 -6.88
C ARG A 75 -11.32 2.44 -7.56
N GLY A 76 -10.26 3.02 -8.13
CA GLY A 76 -9.06 2.32 -8.56
C GLY A 76 -7.86 2.77 -7.75
N CYS A 77 -6.92 1.88 -7.56
CA CYS A 77 -5.65 2.19 -6.95
C CYS A 77 -4.56 1.29 -7.50
N THR A 78 -3.48 1.92 -7.97
CA THR A 78 -2.32 1.21 -8.48
C THR A 78 -1.21 1.20 -7.43
N TYR A 79 -0.75 0.01 -7.08
CA TYR A 79 0.35 -0.24 -6.15
C TYR A 79 1.57 -0.81 -6.89
N LYS A 80 2.67 -0.95 -6.21
CA LYS A 80 3.88 -1.54 -6.83
C LYS A 80 3.69 -2.99 -7.28
N LYS A 81 2.88 -3.81 -6.55
CA LYS A 81 2.65 -5.24 -6.83
C LYS A 81 1.31 -5.58 -7.48
N PHE A 82 0.32 -4.69 -7.42
CA PHE A 82 -1.03 -4.97 -7.92
C PHE A 82 -1.80 -3.70 -8.26
N VAL A 83 -2.87 -3.87 -9.02
CA VAL A 83 -3.91 -2.86 -9.21
C VAL A 83 -5.18 -3.39 -8.56
N ARG A 84 -5.85 -2.56 -7.76
CA ARG A 84 -7.12 -2.86 -7.12
C ARG A 84 -8.22 -1.99 -7.70
N PHE A 85 -9.31 -2.63 -8.13
CA PHE A 85 -10.57 -1.95 -8.44
C PHE A 85 -11.59 -2.34 -7.38
N THR A 86 -12.22 -1.37 -6.75
CA THR A 86 -13.13 -1.57 -5.62
C THR A 86 -14.48 -0.95 -5.89
N ILE A 87 -15.54 -1.70 -5.62
CA ILE A 87 -16.93 -1.25 -5.68
C ILE A 87 -17.56 -1.48 -4.30
N ASP A 88 -17.97 -0.40 -3.66
CA ASP A 88 -18.69 -0.45 -2.38
C ASP A 88 -20.12 0.00 -2.58
N GLY A 89 -21.03 -0.56 -1.81
CA GLY A 89 -22.42 -0.14 -1.88
C GLY A 89 -23.37 -0.84 -0.93
N PRO A 90 -24.65 -0.47 -0.98
CA PRO A 90 -25.69 -1.12 -0.18
C PRO A 90 -25.96 -2.54 -0.69
N ARG A 91 -26.21 -3.47 0.21
CA ARG A 91 -26.32 -4.92 -0.09
C ARG A 91 -27.23 -5.30 -1.26
N HIS A 92 -28.30 -4.52 -1.49
CA HIS A 92 -29.29 -4.80 -2.55
C HIS A 92 -28.78 -4.44 -3.95
N GLU A 93 -27.69 -3.69 -4.07
CA GLU A 93 -27.07 -3.30 -5.34
C GLU A 93 -25.90 -4.21 -5.77
N PHE A 94 -25.68 -5.32 -5.05
CA PHE A 94 -24.56 -6.22 -5.34
C PHE A 94 -24.58 -6.77 -6.78
N ASP A 95 -25.73 -7.18 -7.29
CA ASP A 95 -25.85 -7.73 -8.64
C ASP A 95 -25.54 -6.67 -9.71
N PHE A 96 -25.90 -5.41 -9.49
CA PHE A 96 -25.52 -4.30 -10.36
C PHE A 96 -24.00 -4.05 -10.28
N ALA A 97 -23.42 -4.05 -9.10
CA ALA A 97 -21.97 -3.92 -8.89
C ALA A 97 -21.19 -5.03 -9.61
N VAL A 98 -21.69 -6.28 -9.60
CA VAL A 98 -21.12 -7.40 -10.36
C VAL A 98 -21.09 -7.09 -11.85
N GLY A 99 -22.15 -6.48 -12.41
CA GLY A 99 -22.19 -6.04 -13.81
C GLY A 99 -21.08 -5.03 -14.12
N ILE A 100 -20.87 -4.05 -13.25
CA ILE A 100 -19.80 -3.05 -13.38
C ILE A 100 -18.42 -3.73 -13.27
N LEU A 101 -18.21 -4.62 -12.30
CA LEU A 101 -16.96 -5.36 -12.14
C LEU A 101 -16.62 -6.17 -13.40
N CYS A 102 -17.59 -6.90 -13.98
CA CYS A 102 -17.38 -7.64 -15.21
C CYS A 102 -17.01 -6.72 -16.39
N SER A 103 -17.52 -5.49 -16.42
CA SER A 103 -17.19 -4.52 -17.45
C SER A 103 -15.75 -4.00 -17.38
N LEU A 104 -15.02 -4.20 -16.27
CA LEU A 104 -13.59 -3.92 -16.19
C LEU A 104 -12.77 -4.82 -17.13
N PHE A 105 -13.30 -5.99 -17.47
CA PHE A 105 -12.67 -6.93 -18.41
C PHE A 105 -12.89 -6.58 -19.88
N ASP A 106 -13.71 -5.60 -20.19
CA ASP A 106 -14.01 -5.23 -21.57
C ASP A 106 -12.78 -4.72 -22.33
N LYS A 107 -12.78 -4.94 -23.63
CA LYS A 107 -11.77 -4.34 -24.51
C LYS A 107 -11.88 -2.81 -24.46
N ILE A 108 -10.75 -2.14 -24.32
CA ILE A 108 -10.66 -0.69 -24.35
C ILE A 108 -10.88 -0.18 -25.76
N LYS A 109 -11.93 0.64 -25.95
CA LYS A 109 -12.39 1.16 -27.25
C LYS A 109 -12.31 2.69 -27.33
N LEU A 110 -11.41 3.29 -26.57
CA LEU A 110 -11.24 4.74 -26.55
C LEU A 110 -10.82 5.31 -27.90
N THR A 111 -11.38 6.47 -28.25
CA THR A 111 -10.86 7.27 -29.36
C THR A 111 -9.43 7.74 -29.07
N SER A 112 -8.68 8.10 -30.11
CA SER A 112 -7.34 8.68 -29.92
C SER A 112 -7.39 9.97 -29.09
N HIS A 113 -8.45 10.75 -29.21
CA HIS A 113 -8.65 11.97 -28.43
C HIS A 113 -8.81 11.64 -26.93
N ASP A 114 -9.72 10.74 -26.57
CA ASP A 114 -9.99 10.37 -25.18
C ASP A 114 -8.79 9.72 -24.51
N PHE A 115 -8.10 8.84 -25.25
CA PHE A 115 -6.89 8.20 -24.77
C PHE A 115 -5.76 9.21 -24.49
N ASN A 116 -5.58 10.20 -25.37
CA ASN A 116 -4.60 11.26 -25.16
C ASN A 116 -4.99 12.17 -23.98
N SER A 117 -6.28 12.46 -23.81
CA SER A 117 -6.78 13.22 -22.67
C SER A 117 -6.45 12.53 -21.34
N GLU A 118 -6.60 11.20 -21.26
CA GLU A 118 -6.19 10.45 -20.05
C GLU A 118 -4.67 10.48 -19.84
N LYS A 119 -3.86 10.37 -20.90
CA LYS A 119 -2.40 10.53 -20.78
C LYS A 119 -2.01 11.92 -20.28
N ASP A 120 -2.70 12.97 -20.74
CA ASP A 120 -2.44 14.33 -20.29
C ASP A 120 -2.82 14.54 -18.83
N ARG A 121 -3.90 13.89 -18.35
CA ARG A 121 -4.30 13.85 -16.94
C ARG A 121 -3.22 13.19 -16.08
N ILE A 122 -2.73 12.02 -16.49
CA ILE A 122 -1.65 11.31 -15.79
C ILE A 122 -0.36 12.14 -15.77
N LYS A 123 -0.01 12.79 -16.89
CA LYS A 123 1.15 13.69 -16.93
C LYS A 123 0.96 14.92 -16.03
N ALA A 124 -0.27 15.41 -15.86
CA ALA A 124 -0.56 16.46 -14.90
C ALA A 124 -0.36 15.97 -13.46
N GLU A 125 -0.84 14.77 -13.14
CA GLU A 125 -0.61 14.14 -11.84
C GLU A 125 0.88 13.92 -11.53
N ILE A 126 1.66 13.44 -12.51
CA ILE A 126 3.12 13.30 -12.37
C ILE A 126 3.78 14.65 -12.05
N ARG A 127 3.32 15.75 -12.69
CA ARG A 127 3.85 17.09 -12.43
C ARG A 127 3.42 17.65 -11.07
N GLU A 128 2.17 17.41 -10.69
CA GLU A 128 1.62 17.88 -9.43
C GLU A 128 2.29 17.21 -8.23
N LYS A 129 2.47 15.91 -8.28
CA LYS A 129 3.18 15.16 -7.24
C LYS A 129 4.68 15.47 -7.20
N ASP A 130 5.22 16.04 -8.29
CA ASP A 130 6.65 16.37 -8.44
C ASP A 130 7.58 15.28 -7.87
N GLU A 131 7.26 14.03 -8.19
CA GLU A 131 7.92 12.86 -7.57
C GLU A 131 9.45 12.94 -7.63
N ARG A 132 10.02 13.51 -8.71
CA ARG A 132 11.47 13.62 -8.87
C ARG A 132 12.14 14.53 -7.85
N ASN A 133 11.37 15.45 -7.26
CA ASN A 133 11.83 16.34 -6.20
C ASN A 133 11.23 15.94 -4.85
N SER A 134 10.40 14.91 -4.80
CA SER A 134 9.87 14.38 -3.55
C SER A 134 10.96 13.64 -2.78
N LEU A 135 10.85 13.70 -1.46
CA LEU A 135 11.77 12.98 -0.60
C LEU A 135 11.62 11.47 -0.77
N ASP A 136 10.37 11.01 -0.92
CA ASP A 136 10.02 9.59 -1.16
C ASP A 136 10.74 9.00 -2.38
N PHE A 137 10.81 9.74 -3.47
CA PHE A 137 11.50 9.26 -4.69
C PHE A 137 12.98 8.96 -4.43
N TYR A 138 13.66 9.84 -3.69
CA TYR A 138 15.06 9.64 -3.33
C TYR A 138 15.21 8.56 -2.28
N PHE A 139 14.34 8.51 -1.30
CA PHE A 139 14.33 7.51 -0.26
C PHE A 139 14.13 6.11 -0.84
N ASP A 140 13.11 5.92 -1.67
CA ASP A 140 12.84 4.67 -2.39
C ASP A 140 14.01 4.26 -3.28
N GLY A 141 14.61 5.24 -3.98
CA GLY A 141 15.78 5.01 -4.81
C GLY A 141 17.00 4.47 -4.05
N ILE A 142 17.10 4.75 -2.74
CA ILE A 142 18.14 4.21 -1.88
C ILE A 142 17.71 2.86 -1.29
N VAL A 143 16.54 2.82 -0.67
CA VAL A 143 16.03 1.63 0.01
C VAL A 143 15.93 0.47 -0.97
N TRP A 144 15.35 0.70 -2.13
CA TRP A 144 15.08 -0.35 -3.13
C TRP A 144 16.05 -0.34 -4.32
N ARG A 145 17.23 0.29 -4.20
CA ARG A 145 18.17 0.53 -5.32
C ARG A 145 18.51 -0.70 -6.17
N ASN A 146 18.58 -1.87 -5.55
CA ASN A 146 18.94 -3.14 -6.21
C ASN A 146 17.71 -3.99 -6.53
N SER A 147 16.52 -3.40 -6.50
CA SER A 147 15.25 -4.06 -6.71
C SER A 147 14.38 -3.28 -7.68
N GLU A 148 13.45 -3.97 -8.31
CA GLU A 148 12.40 -3.38 -9.15
C GLU A 148 11.43 -2.50 -8.35
N ALA A 149 11.38 -2.66 -7.02
CA ALA A 149 10.56 -1.85 -6.12
C ALA A 149 10.93 -0.35 -6.09
N LYS A 150 12.11 0.03 -6.61
CA LYS A 150 12.51 1.43 -6.80
C LYS A 150 11.71 2.18 -7.86
N ARG A 151 10.95 1.47 -8.71
CA ARG A 151 10.20 2.12 -9.80
C ARG A 151 8.98 2.83 -9.24
N THR A 152 8.79 4.07 -9.71
CA THR A 152 7.58 4.84 -9.41
C THR A 152 6.34 4.19 -10.01
N VAL A 153 5.22 4.25 -9.29
CA VAL A 153 3.93 3.74 -9.75
C VAL A 153 3.39 4.59 -10.90
N LEU A 154 3.56 5.91 -10.84
CA LEU A 154 3.07 6.85 -11.84
C LEU A 154 3.79 6.74 -13.19
N GLY A 155 5.01 6.20 -13.21
CA GLY A 155 5.86 6.19 -14.39
C GLY A 155 6.46 7.55 -14.71
N TYR A 156 6.84 7.75 -15.95
CA TYR A 156 7.46 8.99 -16.43
C TYR A 156 6.73 9.51 -17.66
N CYS A 157 6.66 10.83 -17.86
CA CYS A 157 6.00 11.43 -19.03
C CYS A 157 6.44 10.77 -20.35
N LYS A 158 7.75 10.47 -20.48
CA LYS A 158 8.29 9.81 -21.70
C LYS A 158 7.77 8.39 -21.91
N THR A 159 7.56 7.61 -20.85
CA THR A 159 7.03 6.24 -20.95
C THR A 159 5.53 6.28 -21.21
N ILE A 160 4.80 7.20 -20.56
CA ILE A 160 3.38 7.45 -20.77
C ILE A 160 3.10 7.80 -22.25
N ASP A 161 3.89 8.69 -22.85
CA ASP A 161 3.71 9.09 -24.26
C ASP A 161 3.83 7.93 -25.25
N ARG A 162 4.63 6.92 -24.94
CA ARG A 162 4.86 5.74 -25.79
C ARG A 162 3.73 4.71 -25.78
N VAL A 163 2.82 4.80 -24.81
CA VAL A 163 1.71 3.85 -24.71
C VAL A 163 0.65 4.19 -25.74
N SER A 164 0.18 3.19 -26.49
CA SER A 164 -0.93 3.28 -27.47
C SER A 164 -2.12 2.45 -27.01
N VAL A 165 -3.31 2.71 -27.60
CA VAL A 165 -4.53 1.91 -27.35
C VAL A 165 -4.29 0.42 -27.65
N LYS A 166 -3.49 0.10 -28.67
CA LYS A 166 -3.11 -1.28 -28.99
C LYS A 166 -2.31 -1.89 -27.83
N ARG A 167 -1.26 -1.20 -27.38
CA ARG A 167 -0.37 -1.67 -26.31
C ARG A 167 -1.11 -1.85 -24.98
N ILE A 168 -2.03 -0.93 -24.65
CA ILE A 168 -2.82 -1.06 -23.42
C ILE A 168 -3.82 -2.23 -23.49
N ASN A 169 -4.38 -2.56 -24.66
CA ASN A 169 -5.21 -3.74 -24.83
C ASN A 169 -4.41 -5.05 -24.74
N GLU A 170 -3.18 -5.06 -25.26
CA GLU A 170 -2.26 -6.20 -25.08
C GLU A 170 -1.92 -6.39 -23.60
N PHE A 171 -1.62 -5.29 -22.91
CA PHE A 171 -1.37 -5.31 -21.45
C PHE A 171 -2.61 -5.78 -20.69
N ARG A 172 -3.80 -5.20 -20.96
CA ARG A 172 -5.06 -5.62 -20.36
C ARG A 172 -5.29 -7.14 -20.49
N ARG A 173 -5.14 -7.68 -21.72
CA ARG A 173 -5.33 -9.11 -21.98
C ARG A 173 -4.33 -9.98 -21.23
N LYS A 174 -3.11 -9.47 -21.03
CA LYS A 174 -2.07 -10.12 -20.25
C LYS A 174 -2.40 -10.14 -18.78
N VAL A 175 -2.81 -9.01 -18.19
CA VAL A 175 -3.00 -8.90 -16.74
C VAL A 175 -4.37 -9.39 -16.27
N LEU A 176 -5.43 -9.20 -17.06
CA LEU A 176 -6.77 -9.76 -16.81
C LEU A 176 -6.88 -11.17 -17.41
N SER A 177 -6.12 -12.11 -16.84
CA SER A 177 -6.02 -13.49 -17.32
C SER A 177 -6.16 -14.49 -16.17
N ALA A 178 -6.42 -15.74 -16.51
CA ALA A 178 -6.52 -16.83 -15.55
C ALA A 178 -5.29 -16.91 -14.65
N GLY A 179 -5.49 -17.02 -13.35
CA GLY A 179 -4.44 -17.12 -12.33
C GLY A 179 -3.64 -15.84 -12.08
N ASN A 180 -3.92 -14.72 -12.79
CA ASN A 180 -3.23 -13.45 -12.58
C ASN A 180 -4.10 -12.39 -11.86
N CYS A 181 -5.37 -12.62 -11.74
CA CYS A 181 -6.29 -11.78 -10.98
C CYS A 181 -7.20 -12.63 -10.11
N PHE A 182 -7.76 -12.02 -9.07
CA PHE A 182 -8.76 -12.64 -8.22
C PHE A 182 -9.80 -11.61 -7.79
N VAL A 183 -10.98 -12.08 -7.42
CA VAL A 183 -12.06 -11.26 -6.87
C VAL A 183 -12.16 -11.53 -5.39
N TYR A 184 -12.34 -10.49 -4.59
CA TYR A 184 -12.62 -10.59 -3.17
C TYR A 184 -13.93 -9.85 -2.84
N ALA A 185 -14.85 -10.54 -2.17
CA ALA A 185 -16.17 -10.03 -1.81
C ALA A 185 -16.39 -10.11 -0.29
N THR A 186 -16.72 -8.99 0.35
CA THR A 186 -16.93 -8.89 1.80
C THR A 186 -18.21 -8.14 2.13
N GLY A 187 -18.80 -8.43 3.29
CA GLY A 187 -19.99 -7.75 3.77
C GLY A 187 -21.26 -8.58 3.69
N ASN A 188 -22.42 -7.92 3.55
CA ASN A 188 -23.69 -8.63 3.49
C ASN A 188 -23.99 -9.12 2.07
N ILE A 189 -23.53 -10.31 1.78
CA ILE A 189 -23.65 -10.96 0.47
C ILE A 189 -24.31 -12.32 0.68
N SER A 190 -25.42 -12.57 -0.02
CA SER A 190 -26.14 -13.85 0.04
C SER A 190 -25.50 -14.88 -0.88
N ASP A 191 -25.77 -16.17 -0.65
CA ASP A 191 -25.33 -17.24 -1.54
C ASP A 191 -25.85 -17.03 -2.98
N LYS A 192 -27.09 -16.53 -3.14
CA LYS A 192 -27.66 -16.16 -4.45
C LYS A 192 -26.82 -15.10 -5.17
N ASN A 193 -26.32 -14.08 -4.44
CA ASN A 193 -25.44 -13.07 -5.01
C ASN A 193 -24.09 -13.66 -5.43
N LEU A 194 -23.53 -14.58 -4.63
CA LEU A 194 -22.29 -15.28 -4.97
C LEU A 194 -22.46 -16.16 -6.21
N ASP A 195 -23.59 -16.87 -6.33
CA ASP A 195 -23.92 -17.65 -7.52
C ASP A 195 -24.04 -16.77 -8.77
N ALA A 196 -24.66 -15.58 -8.65
CA ALA A 196 -24.76 -14.61 -9.74
C ALA A 196 -23.36 -14.08 -10.14
N LEU A 197 -22.49 -13.80 -9.18
CA LEU A 197 -21.09 -13.41 -9.42
C LEU A 197 -20.35 -14.54 -10.16
N ASN A 198 -20.44 -15.78 -9.66
CA ASN A 198 -19.78 -16.94 -10.28
C ASN A 198 -20.26 -17.14 -11.73
N LYS A 199 -21.55 -17.04 -11.97
CA LYS A 199 -22.13 -17.13 -13.32
C LYS A 199 -21.58 -16.05 -14.24
N LYS A 200 -21.57 -14.79 -13.79
CA LYS A 200 -21.08 -13.66 -14.60
C LYS A 200 -19.58 -13.79 -14.92
N ILE A 201 -18.76 -14.21 -13.97
CA ILE A 201 -17.33 -14.46 -14.19
C ILE A 201 -17.14 -15.64 -15.18
N SER A 202 -17.98 -16.68 -15.16
CA SER A 202 -17.89 -17.82 -16.10
C SER A 202 -18.16 -17.42 -17.56
N GLU A 203 -18.90 -16.33 -17.79
CA GLU A 203 -19.26 -15.82 -19.11
C GLU A 203 -18.18 -14.88 -19.72
N LEU A 204 -17.13 -14.51 -18.94
CA LEU A 204 -16.09 -13.60 -19.40
C LEU A 204 -15.15 -14.25 -20.43
N ASP A 205 -14.84 -13.52 -21.49
CA ASP A 205 -13.77 -13.87 -22.44
C ASP A 205 -12.41 -13.42 -21.87
N ILE A 206 -11.74 -14.33 -21.18
CA ILE A 206 -10.43 -14.10 -20.57
C ILE A 206 -9.37 -15.04 -21.12
N SER A 207 -8.13 -14.55 -21.18
CA SER A 207 -7.00 -15.38 -21.56
C SER A 207 -6.74 -16.46 -20.51
N GLN A 208 -6.64 -17.73 -20.95
CA GLN A 208 -6.28 -18.85 -20.09
C GLN A 208 -4.75 -18.95 -19.87
N SER A 209 -3.97 -18.08 -20.50
CA SER A 209 -2.51 -18.04 -20.36
C SER A 209 -2.14 -17.15 -19.17
N ASN A 210 -1.63 -17.75 -18.10
CA ASN A 210 -1.05 -17.02 -16.99
C ASN A 210 0.24 -16.31 -17.47
N PRO A 211 0.40 -15.00 -17.30
CA PRO A 211 1.58 -14.25 -17.73
C PRO A 211 2.86 -14.61 -16.97
N GLY A 212 2.78 -15.43 -15.91
CA GLY A 212 3.94 -15.88 -15.17
C GLY A 212 4.72 -14.76 -14.47
N PHE A 213 4.03 -13.73 -13.96
CA PHE A 213 4.70 -12.72 -13.14
C PHE A 213 5.23 -13.33 -11.85
N THR A 214 6.52 -13.63 -11.83
CA THR A 214 7.22 -14.31 -10.74
C THR A 214 8.19 -13.40 -9.99
N ASN A 215 8.10 -12.07 -10.16
CA ASN A 215 9.05 -11.17 -9.50
C ASN A 215 8.89 -11.25 -7.98
N THR A 216 9.80 -11.95 -7.36
CA THR A 216 10.15 -11.80 -5.95
C THR A 216 11.03 -10.56 -5.83
N VAL A 217 10.73 -9.68 -4.88
CA VAL A 217 11.67 -8.62 -4.53
C VAL A 217 12.80 -9.28 -3.75
N THR A 218 13.90 -9.58 -4.46
CA THR A 218 15.11 -10.11 -3.84
C THR A 218 16.07 -8.97 -3.54
N VAL A 219 16.57 -8.92 -2.33
CA VAL A 219 17.67 -8.05 -1.93
C VAL A 219 18.81 -8.89 -1.38
N ASN A 220 20.02 -8.40 -1.60
CA ASN A 220 21.22 -9.05 -1.09
C ASN A 220 21.38 -8.84 0.42
N ASN A 221 22.35 -9.53 1.05
CA ASN A 221 22.62 -9.44 2.49
C ASN A 221 22.99 -8.01 2.96
N GLU A 222 23.40 -7.13 2.06
CA GLU A 222 23.71 -5.72 2.38
C GLU A 222 22.44 -4.88 2.63
N PHE A 223 21.26 -5.39 2.30
CA PHE A 223 20.01 -4.66 2.48
C PHE A 223 19.80 -4.24 3.93
N PHE A 224 20.04 -5.13 4.88
CA PHE A 224 19.83 -4.88 6.32
C PHE A 224 21.01 -4.20 7.03
N HIS A 225 22.07 -3.84 6.30
CA HIS A 225 23.32 -3.31 6.89
C HIS A 225 23.82 -2.06 6.17
N ARG A 226 22.93 -1.35 5.49
CA ARG A 226 23.32 -0.15 4.78
C ARG A 226 22.85 1.10 5.53
N GLU A 227 23.78 1.96 5.75
CA GLU A 227 23.53 3.33 6.18
C GLU A 227 23.60 4.25 4.98
N LYS A 228 22.56 5.08 4.75
CA LYS A 228 22.57 6.03 3.64
C LYS A 228 21.88 7.31 4.00
N LYS A 229 22.47 8.41 3.55
CA LYS A 229 22.03 9.78 3.80
C LYS A 229 21.98 10.60 2.54
N ILE A 230 20.91 11.33 2.35
CA ILE A 230 20.77 12.29 1.26
C ILE A 230 20.43 13.65 1.84
N TRP A 231 21.21 14.65 1.45
CA TRP A 231 21.00 16.04 1.79
C TRP A 231 20.57 16.80 0.53
N ILE A 232 19.27 17.06 0.37
CA ILE A 232 18.72 17.69 -0.82
C ILE A 232 18.46 19.17 -0.56
N LYS A 233 18.82 20.00 -1.53
CA LYS A 233 18.60 21.45 -1.51
C LYS A 233 17.15 21.87 -1.74
N ASN A 234 16.84 23.06 -1.20
CA ASN A 234 15.83 24.04 -1.64
C ASN A 234 14.43 23.93 -1.02
N ASN A 235 14.34 24.09 0.31
CA ASN A 235 13.08 24.48 0.94
C ASN A 235 13.32 25.31 2.20
N TYR A 236 12.37 26.19 2.51
CA TYR A 236 12.38 26.97 3.75
C TYR A 236 12.22 26.05 4.96
N TRP A 237 11.27 25.11 4.90
CA TRP A 237 11.10 24.04 5.87
C TRP A 237 12.00 22.85 5.54
N HIS A 238 12.40 22.11 6.57
CA HIS A 238 13.11 20.87 6.39
C HIS A 238 12.14 19.70 6.45
N TYR A 239 12.26 18.79 5.50
CA TYR A 239 11.53 17.53 5.45
C TYR A 239 12.49 16.40 5.73
N ILE A 240 12.10 15.51 6.65
CA ILE A 240 12.90 14.38 7.10
C ILE A 240 12.14 13.11 6.80
N GLN A 241 12.82 12.13 6.22
CA GLN A 241 12.32 10.77 6.11
C GLN A 241 13.36 9.82 6.71
N ILE A 242 12.90 8.99 7.64
CA ILE A 242 13.72 8.03 8.36
C ILE A 242 13.08 6.66 8.17
N GLY A 243 13.89 5.65 7.86
CA GLY A 243 13.40 4.29 7.75
C GLY A 243 14.41 3.24 8.11
N PHE A 244 13.89 2.05 8.34
CA PHE A 244 14.65 0.88 8.73
C PHE A 244 14.19 -0.32 7.92
N ASP A 245 15.14 -1.08 7.41
CA ASP A 245 14.85 -2.33 6.72
C ASP A 245 14.40 -3.41 7.72
N VAL A 246 13.47 -4.26 7.29
CA VAL A 246 12.85 -5.29 8.12
C VAL A 246 12.96 -6.64 7.42
N ASP A 247 13.53 -7.62 8.11
CA ASP A 247 13.44 -9.03 7.74
C ASP A 247 12.10 -9.58 8.24
N CYS A 248 11.09 -9.60 7.36
CA CYS A 248 9.74 -10.05 7.69
C CYS A 248 9.63 -11.56 7.95
N SER A 249 10.71 -12.33 7.77
CA SER A 249 10.75 -13.76 8.07
C SER A 249 11.23 -14.07 9.50
N LYS A 250 11.81 -13.08 10.20
CA LYS A 250 12.49 -13.30 11.48
C LYS A 250 11.55 -13.42 12.69
N TYR A 251 10.45 -12.66 12.67
CA TYR A 251 9.44 -12.65 13.74
C TYR A 251 8.05 -12.92 13.17
N PRO A 252 7.10 -13.41 13.99
CA PRO A 252 5.69 -13.47 13.60
C PRO A 252 5.16 -12.09 13.18
N GLY A 253 4.22 -12.07 12.24
CA GLY A 253 3.67 -10.83 11.68
C GLY A 253 3.10 -9.86 12.71
N GLY A 254 2.44 -10.38 13.72
CA GLY A 254 1.90 -9.56 14.80
C GLY A 254 2.94 -8.75 15.59
N VAL A 255 4.22 -9.19 15.60
CA VAL A 255 5.32 -8.42 16.21
C VAL A 255 5.57 -7.14 15.45
N TYR A 256 5.60 -7.22 14.12
CA TYR A 256 5.81 -6.03 13.27
C TYR A 256 4.60 -5.11 13.29
N ASP A 257 3.39 -5.67 13.29
CA ASP A 257 2.16 -4.87 13.37
C ASP A 257 2.09 -4.09 14.68
N LEU A 258 2.36 -4.75 15.83
CA LEU A 258 2.36 -4.08 17.13
C LEU A 258 3.52 -3.09 17.28
N LEU A 259 4.70 -3.40 16.74
CA LEU A 259 5.81 -2.44 16.73
C LEU A 259 5.47 -1.21 15.90
N TYR A 260 4.86 -1.39 14.73
CA TYR A 260 4.38 -0.29 13.89
C TYR A 260 3.28 0.51 14.61
N ALA A 261 2.31 -0.17 15.19
CA ALA A 261 1.21 0.46 15.93
C ALA A 261 1.70 1.25 17.15
N LEU A 262 2.67 0.71 17.89
CA LEU A 262 3.31 1.40 19.02
C LEU A 262 3.93 2.73 18.59
N LEU A 263 4.54 2.76 17.43
CA LEU A 263 5.21 3.95 16.91
C LEU A 263 4.23 4.96 16.30
N PHE A 264 3.20 4.49 15.58
CA PHE A 264 2.49 5.33 14.61
C PHE A 264 0.97 5.34 14.74
N ASN A 265 0.31 4.40 15.44
CA ASN A 265 -1.15 4.31 15.42
C ASN A 265 -1.80 4.97 16.64
N GLY A 266 -2.81 5.81 16.36
CA GLY A 266 -3.66 6.46 17.35
C GLY A 266 -2.97 7.55 18.17
N ASP A 267 -3.71 8.13 19.09
CA ASP A 267 -3.28 9.26 19.92
C ASP A 267 -2.14 8.91 20.92
N LYS A 268 -1.87 7.62 21.08
CA LYS A 268 -0.77 7.12 21.94
C LYS A 268 0.48 6.73 21.16
N ALA A 269 0.52 6.99 19.86
CA ALA A 269 1.68 6.74 19.03
C ALA A 269 2.92 7.46 19.61
N LEU A 270 4.00 6.72 19.79
CA LEU A 270 5.19 7.30 20.41
C LEU A 270 5.79 8.44 19.59
N VAL A 271 5.73 8.35 18.25
CA VAL A 271 6.20 9.43 17.37
C VAL A 271 5.40 10.72 17.62
N TYR A 272 4.08 10.63 17.75
CA TYR A 272 3.25 11.79 18.06
C TYR A 272 3.57 12.36 19.45
N ASN A 273 3.61 11.51 20.45
CA ASN A 273 3.86 11.95 21.82
C ASN A 273 5.23 12.62 21.97
N TYR A 274 6.30 11.98 21.49
CA TYR A 274 7.66 12.51 21.65
C TYR A 274 7.93 13.76 20.80
N LEU A 275 7.39 13.83 19.59
CA LEU A 275 7.73 14.90 18.62
C LEU A 275 6.69 16.03 18.58
N SER A 276 5.46 15.82 19.06
CA SER A 276 4.39 16.81 19.02
C SER A 276 3.88 17.21 20.41
N GLU A 277 3.47 16.25 21.25
CA GLU A 277 2.89 16.56 22.56
C GLU A 277 3.94 16.97 23.58
N ASP A 278 4.96 16.13 23.80
CA ASP A 278 6.02 16.41 24.79
C ASP A 278 6.98 17.50 24.30
N ASN A 279 7.28 17.49 23.01
CA ASN A 279 8.15 18.47 22.37
C ASN A 279 7.46 18.99 21.09
N PRO A 280 7.01 20.24 21.03
CA PRO A 280 6.33 20.81 19.86
C PRO A 280 7.33 21.05 18.70
N ILE A 281 7.82 19.96 18.11
CA ILE A 281 8.80 19.97 17.02
C ILE A 281 8.07 19.85 15.69
N ILE A 282 7.04 18.96 15.62
CA ILE A 282 6.25 18.69 14.42
C ILE A 282 4.76 18.91 14.71
N TYR A 283 3.97 19.09 13.65
CA TYR A 283 2.51 19.10 13.74
C TYR A 283 1.92 17.74 13.40
N SER A 284 2.43 17.10 12.35
CA SER A 284 1.97 15.81 11.85
C SER A 284 3.13 15.03 11.25
N TYR A 285 2.89 13.75 11.02
CA TYR A 285 3.80 12.87 10.30
C TYR A 285 3.00 11.90 9.44
N ASP A 286 3.64 11.37 8.41
CA ASP A 286 3.17 10.20 7.65
C ASP A 286 4.08 9.01 7.94
N SER A 287 3.53 7.80 7.92
CA SER A 287 4.30 6.59 8.13
C SER A 287 3.86 5.48 7.19
N THR A 288 4.79 4.59 6.88
CA THR A 288 4.52 3.46 6.00
C THR A 288 5.31 2.23 6.47
N PHE A 289 4.65 1.07 6.45
CA PHE A 289 5.32 -0.22 6.49
C PHE A 289 5.15 -0.89 5.13
N GLU A 290 6.14 -0.70 4.26
CA GLU A 290 6.17 -1.30 2.93
C GLU A 290 6.72 -2.72 3.03
N GLN A 291 5.98 -3.71 2.50
CA GLN A 291 6.34 -5.12 2.60
C GLN A 291 6.31 -5.81 1.24
N TYR A 292 7.34 -6.63 0.96
CA TYR A 292 7.45 -7.48 -0.21
C TYR A 292 8.00 -8.84 0.19
N ASP A 293 7.21 -9.89 -0.01
CA ASP A 293 7.58 -11.26 0.36
C ASP A 293 8.11 -11.32 1.82
N ASN A 294 9.40 -11.55 2.03
CA ASN A 294 10.03 -11.60 3.36
C ASN A 294 10.81 -10.35 3.74
N ILE A 295 10.68 -9.26 2.98
CA ILE A 295 11.44 -8.03 3.16
C ILE A 295 10.48 -6.87 3.33
N GLY A 296 10.82 -5.93 4.22
CA GLY A 296 10.08 -4.70 4.39
C GLY A 296 10.96 -3.51 4.73
N ASN A 297 10.33 -2.35 4.78
CA ASN A 297 10.92 -1.12 5.30
C ASN A 297 9.85 -0.36 6.08
N ILE A 298 10.12 -0.11 7.36
CA ILE A 298 9.32 0.78 8.19
C ILE A 298 9.93 2.16 8.06
N ASN A 299 9.14 3.13 7.62
CA ASN A 299 9.61 4.50 7.52
C ASN A 299 8.54 5.51 7.93
N PHE A 300 8.99 6.71 8.27
CA PHE A 300 8.13 7.83 8.57
C PHE A 300 8.75 9.14 8.10
N PHE A 301 7.87 10.07 7.77
CA PHE A 301 8.17 11.35 7.16
C PHE A 301 7.52 12.47 7.98
N PHE A 302 8.21 13.57 8.19
CA PHE A 302 7.68 14.75 8.84
C PHE A 302 8.39 16.03 8.40
N GLU A 303 7.70 17.15 8.60
CA GLU A 303 8.21 18.48 8.37
C GLU A 303 8.68 19.11 9.68
N VAL A 304 9.79 19.86 9.64
CA VAL A 304 10.37 20.50 10.81
C VAL A 304 10.89 21.90 10.49
N ASN A 305 10.78 22.81 11.46
CA ASN A 305 11.45 24.11 11.37
C ASN A 305 12.97 23.90 11.29
N PRO A 306 13.69 24.61 10.39
CA PRO A 306 15.14 24.49 10.26
C PRO A 306 15.93 24.61 11.55
N ASN A 307 15.46 25.44 12.49
CA ASN A 307 16.13 25.65 13.78
C ASN A 307 15.87 24.51 14.79
N LYS A 308 14.98 23.57 14.47
CA LYS A 308 14.62 22.41 15.29
C LYS A 308 15.12 21.09 14.72
N LEU A 309 15.92 21.13 13.64
CA LEU A 309 16.36 19.94 12.94
C LEU A 309 17.16 18.97 13.83
N GLU A 310 18.15 19.49 14.56
CA GLU A 310 18.96 18.67 15.48
C GLU A 310 18.13 18.14 16.66
N ASP A 311 17.22 18.95 17.21
CA ASP A 311 16.31 18.54 18.28
C ASP A 311 15.39 17.41 17.80
N ALA A 312 14.89 17.47 16.56
CA ALA A 312 14.09 16.40 15.98
C ALA A 312 14.86 15.07 15.92
N PHE A 313 16.12 15.09 15.48
CA PHE A 313 16.93 13.87 15.45
C PHE A 313 17.26 13.33 16.85
N LYS A 314 17.55 14.21 17.83
CA LYS A 314 17.74 13.79 19.24
C LYS A 314 16.48 13.11 19.77
N THR A 315 15.32 13.73 19.58
CA THR A 315 14.04 13.19 20.03
C THR A 315 13.70 11.85 19.37
N VAL A 316 13.97 11.69 18.07
CA VAL A 316 13.80 10.41 17.36
C VAL A 316 14.72 9.33 17.95
N VAL A 317 15.99 9.65 18.20
CA VAL A 317 16.93 8.69 18.82
C VAL A 317 16.49 8.31 20.23
N ASP A 318 16.07 9.27 21.03
CA ASP A 318 15.58 9.04 22.40
C ASP A 318 14.33 8.13 22.41
N LEU A 319 13.40 8.39 21.48
CA LEU A 319 12.21 7.56 21.26
C LEU A 319 12.58 6.12 20.89
N LEU A 320 13.44 5.93 19.88
CA LEU A 320 13.82 4.60 19.43
C LEU A 320 14.58 3.82 20.51
N ASN A 321 15.44 4.49 21.28
CA ASN A 321 16.11 3.91 22.46
C ASN A 321 15.10 3.59 23.56
N ALA A 322 14.07 4.42 23.77
CA ALA A 322 13.01 4.10 24.73
C ALA A 322 12.28 2.81 24.38
N VAL A 323 12.03 2.57 23.09
CA VAL A 323 11.43 1.30 22.63
C VAL A 323 12.36 0.12 22.87
N LYS A 324 13.65 0.25 22.54
CA LYS A 324 14.67 -0.80 22.79
C LYS A 324 14.82 -1.13 24.30
N ASP A 325 14.61 -0.16 25.16
CA ASP A 325 14.67 -0.30 26.62
C ASP A 325 13.35 -0.78 27.25
N GLY A 326 12.28 -0.95 26.44
CA GLY A 326 10.97 -1.34 26.93
C GLY A 326 10.22 -0.25 27.70
N ARG A 327 10.61 1.02 27.54
CA ARG A 327 9.98 2.20 28.15
C ARG A 327 8.73 2.63 27.37
N PHE A 328 7.72 1.76 27.31
CA PHE A 328 6.42 2.00 26.66
C PHE A 328 5.31 1.18 27.33
N ASN A 329 4.08 1.59 27.09
CA ASN A 329 2.90 0.88 27.59
C ASN A 329 2.45 -0.17 26.56
N PHE A 330 2.93 -1.41 26.72
CA PHE A 330 2.61 -2.53 25.84
C PHE A 330 1.12 -2.86 25.84
N GLU A 331 0.48 -2.93 27.03
CA GLU A 331 -0.93 -3.31 27.15
C GLU A 331 -1.86 -2.30 26.44
N ALA A 332 -1.55 -1.00 26.55
CA ALA A 332 -2.35 0.01 25.87
C ALA A 332 -2.28 -0.13 24.35
N THR A 333 -1.10 -0.44 23.79
CA THR A 333 -0.95 -0.67 22.36
C THR A 333 -1.65 -1.95 21.91
N LEU A 334 -1.47 -3.03 22.66
CA LEU A 334 -2.10 -4.32 22.38
C LEU A 334 -3.63 -4.20 22.37
N ASN A 335 -4.21 -3.61 23.41
CA ASN A 335 -5.65 -3.43 23.53
C ASN A 335 -6.20 -2.51 22.41
N PHE A 336 -5.49 -1.43 22.09
CA PHE A 336 -5.88 -0.54 21.01
C PHE A 336 -5.98 -1.30 19.67
N GLU A 337 -4.98 -2.13 19.33
CA GLU A 337 -4.98 -2.88 18.08
C GLU A 337 -6.04 -3.99 18.07
N ILE A 338 -6.28 -4.67 19.19
CA ILE A 338 -7.36 -5.66 19.31
C ILE A 338 -8.72 -4.97 19.05
N PHE A 339 -9.02 -3.88 19.75
CA PHE A 339 -10.31 -3.20 19.59
C PHE A 339 -10.47 -2.53 18.23
N ASN A 340 -9.40 -1.95 17.68
CA ASN A 340 -9.40 -1.41 16.33
C ASN A 340 -9.68 -2.51 15.28
N SER A 341 -9.12 -3.69 15.50
CA SER A 341 -9.36 -4.84 14.64
C SER A 341 -10.81 -5.32 14.72
N GLU A 342 -11.42 -5.32 15.91
CA GLU A 342 -12.85 -5.61 16.05
C GLU A 342 -13.73 -4.61 15.30
N MET A 343 -13.44 -3.30 15.41
CA MET A 343 -14.18 -2.29 14.67
C MET A 343 -14.03 -2.44 13.14
N ASN A 344 -12.89 -2.91 12.68
CA ASN A 344 -12.67 -3.17 11.25
C ASN A 344 -13.56 -4.29 10.69
N LEU A 345 -14.09 -5.20 11.53
CA LEU A 345 -15.06 -6.23 11.09
C LEU A 345 -16.38 -5.63 10.62
N ASP A 346 -16.73 -4.43 11.07
CA ASP A 346 -17.93 -3.70 10.65
C ASP A 346 -17.73 -2.91 9.35
N ASN A 347 -16.49 -2.81 8.86
CA ASN A 347 -16.17 -2.13 7.61
C ASN A 347 -15.80 -3.14 6.50
N PRO A 348 -16.67 -3.37 5.51
CA PRO A 348 -16.41 -4.34 4.44
C PRO A 348 -15.15 -4.03 3.63
N ASP A 349 -14.80 -2.75 3.39
CA ASP A 349 -13.61 -2.38 2.62
C ASP A 349 -12.31 -2.69 3.38
N ASN A 350 -12.25 -2.33 4.67
CA ASN A 350 -11.10 -2.65 5.51
C ASN A 350 -10.89 -4.17 5.62
N LEU A 351 -11.99 -4.90 5.81
CA LEU A 351 -11.97 -6.35 5.86
C LEU A 351 -11.51 -6.96 4.53
N ASN A 352 -12.04 -6.46 3.41
CA ASN A 352 -11.63 -6.85 2.07
C ASN A 352 -10.13 -6.63 1.83
N TRP A 353 -9.64 -5.43 2.19
CA TRP A 353 -8.24 -5.09 2.05
C TRP A 353 -7.34 -6.01 2.88
N ASN A 354 -7.61 -6.14 4.17
CA ASN A 354 -6.76 -6.90 5.08
C ASN A 354 -6.66 -8.37 4.64
N MET A 355 -7.81 -9.01 4.38
CA MET A 355 -7.83 -10.41 3.96
C MET A 355 -7.14 -10.63 2.61
N ALA A 356 -7.45 -9.79 1.61
CA ALA A 356 -6.83 -9.91 0.30
C ALA A 356 -5.32 -9.66 0.35
N TYR A 357 -4.89 -8.62 1.08
CA TYR A 357 -3.48 -8.22 1.14
C TYR A 357 -2.63 -9.28 1.84
N TYR A 358 -2.99 -9.65 3.05
CA TYR A 358 -2.18 -10.60 3.83
C TYR A 358 -2.28 -12.04 3.30
N ASN A 359 -3.47 -12.50 2.91
CA ASN A 359 -3.67 -13.90 2.56
C ASN A 359 -3.36 -14.22 1.09
N HIS A 360 -3.57 -13.25 0.16
CA HIS A 360 -3.50 -13.54 -1.27
C HIS A 360 -2.42 -12.74 -2.01
N ILE A 361 -1.94 -11.62 -1.47
CA ILE A 361 -0.88 -10.80 -2.07
C ILE A 361 0.45 -11.05 -1.38
N LEU A 362 0.58 -10.83 -0.09
CA LEU A 362 1.81 -11.11 0.67
C LEU A 362 2.04 -12.60 0.87
N LYS A 363 1.00 -13.33 1.32
CA LYS A 363 1.02 -14.79 1.60
C LYS A 363 1.99 -15.25 2.68
N THR A 364 2.82 -14.37 3.20
CA THR A 364 3.87 -14.69 4.19
C THR A 364 3.36 -14.62 5.62
N GLN A 365 2.25 -13.93 5.84
CA GLN A 365 1.68 -13.67 7.16
C GLN A 365 0.14 -13.69 7.09
N PRO A 366 -0.49 -14.83 6.77
CA PRO A 366 -1.93 -14.89 6.62
C PRO A 366 -2.63 -14.53 7.93
N ILE A 367 -3.77 -13.84 7.80
CA ILE A 367 -4.68 -13.55 8.91
C ILE A 367 -5.93 -14.42 8.79
N ASP A 368 -6.44 -14.84 9.94
CA ASP A 368 -7.71 -15.54 10.06
C ASP A 368 -8.62 -14.78 11.03
N TYR A 369 -9.82 -14.43 10.58
CA TYR A 369 -10.87 -13.82 11.41
C TYR A 369 -11.83 -14.87 12.00
N SER A 370 -11.36 -16.10 12.18
CA SER A 370 -12.03 -17.11 13.01
C SER A 370 -11.75 -16.84 14.49
N ASP A 371 -12.06 -17.81 15.36
CA ASP A 371 -11.77 -17.74 16.81
C ASP A 371 -10.26 -17.53 17.11
N GLU A 372 -9.38 -17.78 16.14
CA GLU A 372 -7.94 -17.54 16.25
C GLU A 372 -7.49 -16.12 15.83
N PHE A 373 -8.43 -15.25 15.48
CA PHE A 373 -8.13 -13.85 15.11
C PHE A 373 -7.19 -13.16 16.09
N TYR A 374 -7.40 -13.35 17.38
CA TYR A 374 -6.51 -12.85 18.42
C TYR A 374 -5.15 -13.56 18.47
N GLY A 375 -4.97 -14.66 17.76
CA GLY A 375 -3.68 -15.36 17.66
C GLY A 375 -2.57 -14.50 17.11
N ARG A 376 -2.90 -13.55 16.21
CA ARG A 376 -1.95 -12.56 15.66
C ARG A 376 -1.41 -11.62 16.75
N PHE A 377 -2.19 -11.37 17.80
CA PHE A 377 -1.84 -10.53 18.92
C PHE A 377 -1.25 -11.31 20.11
N ARG A 378 -0.98 -12.61 19.97
CA ARG A 378 -0.20 -13.40 20.96
C ARG A 378 1.27 -13.06 20.89
N VAL A 379 1.58 -11.79 21.12
CA VAL A 379 2.91 -11.20 21.10
C VAL A 379 3.25 -10.75 22.51
N THR A 380 4.50 -10.91 22.91
CA THR A 380 4.97 -10.42 24.21
C THR A 380 5.74 -9.10 24.08
N LYS A 381 5.83 -8.37 25.18
CA LYS A 381 6.62 -7.15 25.26
C LYS A 381 8.08 -7.39 24.88
N GLU A 382 8.63 -8.52 25.32
CA GLU A 382 10.02 -8.92 25.06
C GLU A 382 10.26 -9.13 23.55
N GLN A 383 9.30 -9.71 22.83
CA GLN A 383 9.41 -9.86 21.38
C GLN A 383 9.44 -8.50 20.67
N ILE A 384 8.67 -7.52 21.12
CA ILE A 384 8.72 -6.15 20.59
C ILE A 384 10.08 -5.51 20.86
N ILE A 385 10.61 -5.65 22.08
CA ILE A 385 11.93 -5.14 22.46
C ILE A 385 13.03 -5.78 21.61
N ASP A 386 12.99 -7.10 21.42
CA ASP A 386 13.98 -7.82 20.62
C ASP A 386 13.91 -7.39 19.14
N ALA A 387 12.71 -7.25 18.59
CA ALA A 387 12.52 -6.74 17.25
C ALA A 387 13.03 -5.30 17.10
N ALA A 388 12.74 -4.43 18.08
CA ALA A 388 13.22 -3.05 18.09
C ALA A 388 14.75 -2.99 18.13
N LYS A 389 15.41 -3.78 18.98
CA LYS A 389 16.88 -3.88 19.03
C LYS A 389 17.49 -4.38 17.73
N TYR A 390 16.81 -5.27 17.04
CA TYR A 390 17.27 -5.79 15.74
C TYR A 390 17.08 -4.77 14.61
N ILE A 391 15.96 -4.05 14.59
CA ILE A 391 15.57 -3.15 13.50
C ILE A 391 16.21 -1.76 13.69
N PHE A 392 16.10 -1.15 14.88
CA PHE A 392 16.48 0.24 15.13
C PHE A 392 17.96 0.37 15.49
N ARG A 393 18.81 0.07 14.52
CA ARG A 393 20.26 0.24 14.60
C ARG A 393 20.73 1.25 13.59
N ARG A 394 21.76 2.00 13.93
CA ARG A 394 22.37 2.98 13.00
C ARG A 394 22.77 2.34 11.68
N CYS A 395 23.38 1.15 11.70
CA CYS A 395 23.79 0.43 10.49
C CYS A 395 22.63 -0.03 9.60
N ASN A 396 21.39 -0.01 10.12
CA ASN A 396 20.15 -0.36 9.39
C ASN A 396 19.29 0.86 9.04
N MET A 397 19.75 2.07 9.38
CA MET A 397 18.99 3.29 9.24
C MET A 397 19.21 3.94 7.86
N THR A 398 18.13 4.31 7.19
CA THR A 398 18.13 5.20 6.02
C THR A 398 17.58 6.54 6.42
N VAL A 399 18.29 7.62 6.11
CA VAL A 399 17.87 9.01 6.39
C VAL A 399 17.92 9.83 5.11
N ALA A 400 16.85 10.56 4.85
CA ALA A 400 16.82 11.57 3.80
C ALA A 400 16.31 12.89 4.39
N VAL A 401 17.01 13.99 4.07
CA VAL A 401 16.64 15.35 4.50
C VAL A 401 16.57 16.27 3.30
N LYS A 402 15.45 16.93 3.12
CA LYS A 402 15.26 17.98 2.11
C LYS A 402 15.10 19.32 2.81
N GLY A 403 15.98 20.28 2.52
CA GLY A 403 15.94 21.59 3.15
C GLY A 403 17.04 22.52 2.66
N ASP A 404 17.26 23.64 3.34
CA ASP A 404 18.38 24.54 3.05
C ASP A 404 19.70 23.91 3.52
N ARG A 405 20.53 23.47 2.58
CA ARG A 405 21.80 22.80 2.87
C ARG A 405 22.73 23.63 3.78
N LYS A 406 22.63 24.95 3.77
CA LYS A 406 23.45 25.82 4.62
C LYS A 406 23.07 25.74 6.10
N LYS A 407 21.82 25.31 6.36
CA LYS A 407 21.27 25.16 7.72
C LYS A 407 21.29 23.70 8.20
N ILE A 408 21.75 22.76 7.38
CA ILE A 408 21.88 21.36 7.74
C ILE A 408 23.31 21.12 8.21
N ASN A 409 23.46 20.91 9.53
CA ASN A 409 24.72 20.50 10.13
C ASN A 409 24.81 18.97 10.11
N ALA A 410 25.30 18.41 9.01
CA ALA A 410 25.39 16.98 8.81
C ALA A 410 26.25 16.28 9.88
N GLU A 411 27.38 16.92 10.32
CA GLU A 411 28.28 16.34 11.33
C GLU A 411 27.61 16.26 12.69
N ALA A 412 26.85 17.28 13.10
CA ALA A 412 26.10 17.24 14.34
C ALA A 412 25.01 16.17 14.33
N ILE A 413 24.30 16.02 13.21
CA ILE A 413 23.30 14.96 13.06
C ILE A 413 23.95 13.58 13.10
N GLU A 414 25.08 13.38 12.41
CA GLU A 414 25.82 12.12 12.46
C GLU A 414 26.17 11.74 13.91
N LYS A 415 26.68 12.69 14.69
CA LYS A 415 27.02 12.50 16.09
C LYS A 415 25.82 12.15 16.96
N ILE A 416 24.65 12.76 16.67
CA ILE A 416 23.39 12.41 17.36
C ILE A 416 23.02 10.97 17.06
N LEU A 417 23.11 10.55 15.81
CA LEU A 417 22.76 9.19 15.37
C LEU A 417 23.70 8.11 15.93
N GLU A 418 24.94 8.47 16.36
CA GLU A 418 25.85 7.54 17.02
C GLU A 418 25.27 6.98 18.33
N SER A 419 24.38 7.71 18.99
CA SER A 419 23.74 7.30 20.24
C SER A 419 22.53 6.35 20.04
N LEU A 420 22.25 5.95 18.80
CA LEU A 420 21.22 4.95 18.52
C LEU A 420 21.69 3.50 18.75
N ASP A 421 22.99 3.22 18.72
CA ASP A 421 23.57 1.86 18.88
C ASP A 421 23.74 1.40 20.33
#